data_c62c91ef62db2344647813248f0cc9d1
#
_entry.id   c62c91ef62db2344647813248f0cc9d1
#
_cell.length_a   1.000
_cell.length_b   1.000
_cell.length_c   1.000
_cell.angle_alpha   90.00
_cell.angle_beta   90.00
_cell.angle_gamma   90.00
#
_symmetry.space_group_name_H-M   'P 1'
#
loop_
_entity.id
_entity.type
_entity.pdbx_description
1 polymer ?
#
loop_
_entity_poly.entity_id
_entity_poly.type
_entity_poly.pdbx_seq_one_letter_code
_entity_poly.pdbx_strand_id
1 'polypeptide(L)'
;DVISESGVNIREAGDETSYGKSTLNSLKNTENFTDSAIEHIFEGQVNARGKAVGYHYEGIEGTSGNVIPGTESSVNNIGIYKAKVEVNGIPKTASGGFSSFYPKSMSPQEVIGSINEAYRNRVYIRGNTYSGLTSSGMEIEMFLDKNGKIISAYPVY
;
A
#
# COMPACT_ATOMS: atom_id res chain seq x y z
N ASP A 1 -10.52 22.65 -4.21
CA ASP A 1 -10.59 21.19 -4.23
C ASP A 1 -11.92 20.72 -4.77
N VAL A 2 -11.90 19.58 -5.40
CA VAL A 2 -13.11 18.91 -5.87
C VAL A 2 -13.29 17.66 -5.02
N ILE A 3 -14.52 17.46 -4.53
CA ILE A 3 -14.87 16.29 -3.76
C ILE A 3 -15.78 15.41 -4.60
N SER A 4 -15.35 14.18 -4.87
CA SER A 4 -16.16 13.21 -5.58
C SER A 4 -17.10 12.47 -4.61
N GLU A 5 -18.06 11.73 -5.18
CA GLU A 5 -18.98 10.90 -4.40
C GLU A 5 -18.30 9.86 -3.53
N SER A 6 -17.11 9.43 -3.91
CA SER A 6 -16.33 8.44 -3.15
C SER A 6 -15.48 9.06 -2.05
N GLY A 7 -15.63 10.35 -1.75
CA GLY A 7 -14.86 11.02 -0.71
C GLY A 7 -13.46 11.42 -1.14
N VAL A 8 -13.19 11.43 -2.43
CA VAL A 8 -11.90 11.84 -2.97
C VAL A 8 -11.78 13.35 -2.94
N ASN A 9 -10.68 13.85 -2.40
CA ASN A 9 -10.31 15.25 -2.49
C ASN A 9 -9.31 15.41 -3.63
N ILE A 10 -9.73 16.09 -4.69
CA ILE A 10 -8.88 16.34 -5.87
C ILE A 10 -8.42 17.78 -5.79
N ARG A 11 -7.10 17.97 -5.69
CA ARG A 11 -6.49 19.27 -5.62
C ARG A 11 -6.18 19.80 -7.00
N GLU A 12 -5.73 21.04 -7.05
CA GLU A 12 -5.31 21.69 -8.30
C GLU A 12 -4.21 20.90 -8.99
N ALA A 13 -4.05 21.13 -10.30
CA ALA A 13 -3.03 20.49 -11.10
C ALA A 13 -1.64 20.62 -10.45
N GLY A 14 -0.94 19.51 -10.34
CA GLY A 14 0.36 19.43 -9.67
C GLY A 14 0.27 19.00 -8.22
N ASP A 15 -0.91 19.09 -7.61
CA ASP A 15 -1.12 18.62 -6.26
C ASP A 15 -1.48 17.14 -6.25
N GLU A 16 -1.13 16.49 -5.14
CA GLU A 16 -1.46 15.08 -4.94
C GLU A 16 -2.94 14.94 -4.59
N THR A 17 -3.53 13.85 -5.04
CA THR A 17 -4.88 13.48 -4.64
C THR A 17 -4.80 12.80 -3.26
N SER A 18 -5.68 13.20 -2.35
CA SER A 18 -5.80 12.54 -1.05
C SER A 18 -7.23 12.07 -0.85
N TYR A 19 -7.39 11.00 -0.08
CA TYR A 19 -8.65 10.29 0.11
C TYR A 19 -8.95 10.18 1.59
N GLY A 20 -10.23 10.26 1.95
CA GLY A 20 -10.65 10.01 3.31
C GLY A 20 -10.62 8.52 3.64
N LYS A 21 -10.54 8.20 4.91
CA LYS A 21 -10.52 6.79 5.38
C LYS A 21 -11.78 6.02 4.98
N SER A 22 -12.91 6.70 4.81
CA SER A 22 -14.14 6.06 4.36
C SER A 22 -14.01 5.42 2.97
N THR A 23 -13.09 5.89 2.14
CA THR A 23 -12.80 5.28 0.84
C THR A 23 -12.42 3.81 0.97
N LEU A 24 -11.72 3.45 2.05
CA LEU A 24 -11.27 2.07 2.29
C LEU A 24 -12.45 1.12 2.53
N ASN A 25 -13.58 1.63 3.01
CA ASN A 25 -14.78 0.82 3.25
C ASN A 25 -15.58 0.55 1.97
N SER A 26 -15.30 1.28 0.89
CA SER A 26 -16.02 1.15 -0.38
C SER A 26 -15.19 0.53 -1.50
N LEU A 27 -14.02 0.01 -1.17
CA LEU A 27 -13.18 -0.69 -2.16
C LEU A 27 -13.87 -1.94 -2.66
N LYS A 28 -13.76 -2.18 -3.97
CA LYS A 28 -14.34 -3.34 -4.63
C LYS A 28 -13.24 -4.35 -4.98
N ASN A 29 -13.67 -5.60 -5.21
CA ASN A 29 -12.79 -6.68 -5.64
C ASN A 29 -11.72 -7.01 -4.60
N THR A 30 -12.13 -7.05 -3.33
CA THR A 30 -11.23 -7.34 -2.21
C THR A 30 -11.37 -8.78 -1.70
N GLU A 31 -12.06 -9.63 -2.42
CA GLU A 31 -12.32 -11.01 -2.01
C GLU A 31 -11.06 -11.87 -1.89
N ASN A 32 -9.98 -11.49 -2.54
CA ASN A 32 -8.69 -12.19 -2.43
C ASN A 32 -7.86 -11.76 -1.23
N PHE A 33 -8.33 -10.77 -0.46
CA PHE A 33 -7.61 -10.19 0.66
C PHE A 33 -8.17 -10.71 1.99
N THR A 34 -7.29 -10.84 3.00
CA THR A 34 -7.75 -11.08 4.36
C THR A 34 -8.43 -9.82 4.89
N ASP A 35 -9.21 -9.95 5.97
CA ASP A 35 -9.96 -8.83 6.55
C ASP A 35 -9.04 -7.69 6.99
N SER A 36 -7.83 -7.99 7.46
CA SER A 36 -6.90 -6.98 7.96
C SER A 36 -5.91 -6.46 6.91
N ALA A 37 -5.90 -7.05 5.72
CA ALA A 37 -4.91 -6.70 4.69
C ALA A 37 -5.05 -5.25 4.21
N ILE A 38 -6.27 -4.77 4.06
CA ILE A 38 -6.53 -3.41 3.61
C ILE A 38 -5.94 -2.39 4.59
N GLU A 39 -6.20 -2.56 5.88
CA GLU A 39 -5.60 -1.70 6.90
C GLU A 39 -4.07 -1.80 6.86
N HIS A 40 -3.55 -3.00 6.77
CA HIS A 40 -2.10 -3.22 6.71
C HIS A 40 -1.44 -2.45 5.56
N ILE A 41 -2.04 -2.51 4.38
CA ILE A 41 -1.49 -1.89 3.18
C ILE A 41 -1.63 -0.36 3.21
N PHE A 42 -2.82 0.14 3.55
CA PHE A 42 -3.16 1.55 3.41
C PHE A 42 -2.91 2.38 4.66
N GLU A 43 -2.89 1.77 5.83
CA GLU A 43 -2.78 2.51 7.09
C GLU A 43 -1.60 2.09 7.95
N GLY A 44 -1.13 0.85 7.78
CA GLY A 44 -0.16 0.26 8.68
C GLY A 44 -0.80 -0.28 9.93
N GLN A 45 -0.07 -1.10 10.65
CA GLN A 45 -0.54 -1.77 11.88
C GLN A 45 0.61 -1.87 12.86
N VAL A 46 0.26 -2.01 14.13
CA VAL A 46 1.20 -2.44 15.16
C VAL A 46 0.84 -3.88 15.49
N ASN A 47 1.77 -4.81 15.28
CA ASN A 47 1.49 -6.23 15.50
C ASN A 47 1.52 -6.61 16.98
N ALA A 48 1.24 -7.89 17.29
CA ALA A 48 1.18 -8.38 18.66
C ALA A 48 2.49 -8.24 19.43
N ARG A 49 3.62 -8.08 18.71
CA ARG A 49 4.94 -7.86 19.32
C ARG A 49 5.26 -6.39 19.51
N GLY A 50 4.31 -5.50 19.23
CA GLY A 50 4.52 -4.05 19.32
C GLY A 50 5.35 -3.46 18.19
N LYS A 51 5.46 -4.16 17.05
CA LYS A 51 6.24 -3.71 15.90
C LYS A 51 5.34 -3.04 14.87
N ALA A 52 5.81 -1.94 14.31
CA ALA A 52 5.15 -1.28 13.18
C ALA A 52 5.36 -2.12 11.92
N VAL A 53 4.27 -2.40 11.20
CA VAL A 53 4.28 -3.20 9.98
C VAL A 53 3.34 -2.59 8.95
N GLY A 54 3.61 -2.85 7.68
CA GLY A 54 2.77 -2.36 6.60
C GLY A 54 3.01 -0.90 6.24
N TYR A 55 1.95 -0.26 5.76
CA TYR A 55 1.92 1.13 5.30
C TYR A 55 2.66 1.32 3.98
N HIS A 56 1.92 1.18 2.89
CA HIS A 56 2.48 1.19 1.53
C HIS A 56 1.77 2.18 0.59
N TYR A 57 0.92 3.05 1.15
CA TYR A 57 0.17 4.05 0.37
C TYR A 57 -0.05 5.29 1.20
N GLU A 58 0.41 6.45 0.70
CA GLU A 58 0.33 7.70 1.45
C GLU A 58 -0.95 8.49 1.22
N GLY A 59 -1.78 8.12 0.26
CA GLY A 59 -2.89 8.95 -0.18
C GLY A 59 -4.13 8.93 0.71
N ILE A 60 -4.12 8.25 1.85
CA ILE A 60 -5.26 8.24 2.78
C ILE A 60 -4.98 9.18 3.94
N GLU A 61 -5.91 10.10 4.20
CA GLU A 61 -5.79 11.05 5.31
C GLU A 61 -6.12 10.40 6.65
N GLY A 62 -5.43 10.82 7.70
CA GLY A 62 -5.72 10.42 9.07
C GLY A 62 -5.37 8.99 9.43
N THR A 63 -4.43 8.38 8.71
CA THR A 63 -3.99 7.01 9.01
C THR A 63 -3.04 6.98 10.20
N SER A 64 -2.90 5.79 10.79
CA SER A 64 -1.92 5.53 11.85
C SER A 64 -0.48 5.57 11.33
N GLY A 65 -0.29 5.26 10.05
CA GLY A 65 1.01 5.30 9.39
C GLY A 65 1.39 6.71 8.98
N ASN A 66 2.68 7.01 9.06
CA ASN A 66 3.24 8.29 8.61
C ASN A 66 4.65 8.05 8.07
N VAL A 67 4.98 8.77 7.02
CA VAL A 67 6.35 8.83 6.51
C VAL A 67 7.18 9.73 7.43
N ILE A 68 8.38 9.28 7.76
CA ILE A 68 9.32 10.10 8.53
C ILE A 68 9.93 11.13 7.56
N PRO A 69 9.75 12.45 7.82
CA PRO A 69 10.21 13.48 6.89
C PRO A 69 11.70 13.38 6.57
N GLY A 70 12.03 13.62 5.31
CA GLY A 70 13.42 13.65 4.84
C GLY A 70 13.99 12.27 4.50
N THR A 71 13.21 11.20 4.60
CA THR A 71 13.69 9.84 4.33
C THR A 71 13.26 9.31 2.97
N GLU A 72 12.46 10.05 2.22
CA GLU A 72 11.93 9.59 0.94
C GLU A 72 13.04 9.41 -0.09
N SER A 73 13.01 8.28 -0.78
CA SER A 73 13.88 8.05 -1.94
C SER A 73 13.38 8.84 -3.13
N SER A 74 14.19 8.92 -4.19
CA SER A 74 13.68 9.38 -5.47
C SER A 74 12.60 8.42 -5.99
N VAL A 75 11.68 8.96 -6.77
CA VAL A 75 10.61 8.17 -7.40
C VAL A 75 11.19 7.53 -8.66
N ASN A 76 10.95 6.22 -8.85
CA ASN A 76 11.42 5.54 -10.05
C ASN A 76 10.52 5.87 -11.26
N ASN A 77 10.85 5.30 -12.42
CA ASN A 77 10.15 5.62 -13.67
C ASN A 77 8.71 5.12 -13.76
N ILE A 78 8.28 4.28 -12.82
CA ILE A 78 6.87 3.83 -12.73
C ILE A 78 6.15 4.38 -11.50
N GLY A 79 6.76 5.34 -10.81
CA GLY A 79 6.13 6.08 -9.73
C GLY A 79 6.34 5.50 -8.33
N ILE A 80 7.11 4.43 -8.18
CA ILE A 80 7.37 3.79 -6.89
C ILE A 80 8.51 4.50 -6.17
N TYR A 81 8.40 4.63 -4.87
CA TYR A 81 9.42 5.20 -3.99
C TYR A 81 9.41 4.44 -2.67
N LYS A 82 10.37 4.73 -1.82
CA LYS A 82 10.42 4.17 -0.46
C LYS A 82 10.73 5.27 0.53
N ALA A 83 10.35 5.05 1.77
CA ALA A 83 10.61 5.99 2.87
C ALA A 83 10.60 5.22 4.18
N LYS A 84 11.28 5.77 5.18
CA LYS A 84 11.14 5.28 6.55
C LYS A 84 9.79 5.69 7.09
N VAL A 85 9.16 4.81 7.84
CA VAL A 85 7.81 5.00 8.34
C VAL A 85 7.71 4.74 9.83
N GLU A 86 6.65 5.27 10.41
CA GLU A 86 6.20 4.94 11.75
C GLU A 86 4.71 4.64 11.70
N VAL A 87 4.22 3.85 12.63
CA VAL A 87 2.80 3.55 12.80
C VAL A 87 2.44 3.78 14.26
N ASN A 88 1.46 4.63 14.51
CA ASN A 88 1.11 5.08 15.87
C ASN A 88 2.33 5.60 16.65
N GLY A 89 3.21 6.32 15.98
CA GLY A 89 4.43 6.85 16.56
C GLY A 89 5.56 5.84 16.76
N ILE A 90 5.35 4.58 16.39
CA ILE A 90 6.36 3.53 16.53
C ILE A 90 7.13 3.39 15.20
N PRO A 91 8.45 3.68 15.19
CA PRO A 91 9.23 3.51 13.98
C PRO A 91 9.28 2.05 13.54
N LYS A 92 9.12 1.80 12.25
CA LYS A 92 9.32 0.48 11.67
C LYS A 92 10.80 0.09 11.80
N THR A 93 11.08 -1.17 12.13
CA THR A 93 12.45 -1.66 12.26
C THR A 93 12.81 -2.66 11.17
N ALA A 94 11.84 -3.44 10.68
CA ALA A 94 12.08 -4.35 9.56
C ALA A 94 12.49 -3.57 8.31
N SER A 95 13.27 -4.20 7.44
CA SER A 95 13.72 -3.61 6.16
C SER A 95 14.44 -2.26 6.34
N GLY A 96 15.21 -2.13 7.42
CA GLY A 96 15.91 -0.89 7.73
C GLY A 96 14.98 0.29 8.07
N GLY A 97 13.73 0.01 8.38
CA GLY A 97 12.71 1.01 8.66
C GLY A 97 11.90 1.44 7.45
N PHE A 98 12.25 0.96 6.25
CA PHE A 98 11.63 1.40 5.00
C PHE A 98 10.37 0.62 4.66
N SER A 99 9.40 1.33 4.10
CA SER A 99 8.32 0.74 3.30
C SER A 99 8.45 1.24 1.87
N SER A 100 8.07 0.40 0.91
CA SER A 100 7.87 0.84 -0.47
C SER A 100 6.44 1.32 -0.64
N PHE A 101 6.24 2.27 -1.55
CA PHE A 101 4.95 2.93 -1.72
C PHE A 101 4.46 2.85 -3.15
N TYR A 102 3.16 2.58 -3.30
CA TYR A 102 2.49 2.69 -4.57
C TYR A 102 2.53 4.13 -5.07
N PRO A 103 2.51 4.33 -6.38
CA PRO A 103 2.58 5.69 -6.95
C PRO A 103 1.53 6.63 -6.37
N LYS A 104 1.93 7.87 -6.11
CA LYS A 104 1.03 8.89 -5.57
C LYS A 104 -0.11 9.24 -6.51
N SER A 105 0.04 8.94 -7.80
CA SER A 105 -1.00 9.18 -8.81
C SER A 105 -2.10 8.12 -8.80
N MET A 106 -1.89 6.98 -8.14
CA MET A 106 -2.88 5.91 -8.12
C MET A 106 -3.94 6.16 -7.05
N SER A 107 -5.20 5.89 -7.41
CA SER A 107 -6.27 5.85 -6.42
C SER A 107 -6.17 4.55 -5.60
N PRO A 108 -6.80 4.49 -4.41
CA PRO A 108 -6.86 3.24 -3.65
C PRO A 108 -7.44 2.08 -4.45
N GLN A 109 -8.48 2.32 -5.24
CA GLN A 109 -9.08 1.26 -6.07
C GLN A 109 -8.11 0.79 -7.16
N GLU A 110 -7.32 1.70 -7.71
CA GLU A 110 -6.29 1.32 -8.70
C GLU A 110 -5.18 0.48 -8.06
N VAL A 111 -4.84 0.75 -6.81
CA VAL A 111 -3.88 -0.09 -6.05
C VAL A 111 -4.45 -1.51 -5.91
N ILE A 112 -5.71 -1.64 -5.50
CA ILE A 112 -6.38 -2.94 -5.40
C ILE A 112 -6.37 -3.67 -6.76
N GLY A 113 -6.67 -2.96 -7.84
CA GLY A 113 -6.64 -3.54 -9.19
C GLY A 113 -5.26 -4.04 -9.60
N SER A 114 -4.22 -3.29 -9.27
CA SER A 114 -2.83 -3.68 -9.55
C SER A 114 -2.44 -4.92 -8.73
N ILE A 115 -2.82 -4.95 -7.47
CA ILE A 115 -2.54 -6.12 -6.62
C ILE A 115 -3.27 -7.35 -7.16
N ASN A 116 -4.52 -7.20 -7.56
CA ASN A 116 -5.28 -8.32 -8.13
C ASN A 116 -4.67 -8.82 -9.44
N GLU A 117 -4.18 -7.92 -10.27
CA GLU A 117 -3.47 -8.31 -11.50
C GLU A 117 -2.20 -9.10 -11.17
N ALA A 118 -1.39 -8.60 -10.25
CA ALA A 118 -0.18 -9.29 -9.82
C ALA A 118 -0.53 -10.66 -9.19
N TYR A 119 -1.62 -10.72 -8.45
CA TYR A 119 -2.07 -11.97 -7.82
C TYR A 119 -2.41 -13.03 -8.88
N ARG A 120 -3.09 -12.63 -9.96
CA ARG A 120 -3.39 -13.54 -11.06
C ARG A 120 -2.12 -14.04 -11.77
N ASN A 121 -1.09 -13.21 -11.80
CA ASN A 121 0.19 -13.51 -12.47
C ASN A 121 1.27 -14.02 -11.51
N ARG A 122 0.88 -14.36 -10.28
CA ARG A 122 1.86 -14.65 -9.23
C ARG A 122 2.66 -15.89 -9.50
N VAL A 123 3.93 -15.82 -9.11
CA VAL A 123 4.84 -16.96 -9.05
C VAL A 123 5.36 -17.09 -7.62
N TYR A 124 5.58 -18.32 -7.19
CA TYR A 124 6.10 -18.62 -5.86
C TYR A 124 7.57 -18.20 -5.74
N ILE A 125 7.92 -17.56 -4.65
CA ILE A 125 9.31 -17.16 -4.36
C ILE A 125 9.89 -18.04 -3.25
N ARG A 126 9.32 -17.97 -2.06
CA ARG A 126 9.74 -18.75 -0.88
C ARG A 126 8.71 -18.60 0.24
N GLY A 127 8.69 -19.53 1.17
CA GLY A 127 7.80 -19.44 2.34
C GLY A 127 6.36 -19.17 1.94
N ASN A 128 5.80 -18.05 2.36
CA ASN A 128 4.48 -17.58 1.93
C ASN A 128 4.57 -16.38 0.97
N THR A 129 5.73 -16.16 0.40
CA THR A 129 6.02 -15.01 -0.47
C THR A 129 5.83 -15.37 -1.94
N TYR A 130 5.09 -14.52 -2.64
CA TYR A 130 4.83 -14.62 -4.08
C TYR A 130 5.12 -13.27 -4.72
N SER A 131 5.35 -13.26 -6.01
CA SER A 131 5.57 -12.04 -6.78
C SER A 131 4.78 -12.12 -8.08
N GLY A 132 4.22 -11.00 -8.51
CA GLY A 132 3.53 -10.91 -9.77
C GLY A 132 3.81 -9.59 -10.46
N LEU A 133 3.73 -9.61 -11.80
CA LEU A 133 3.92 -8.43 -12.63
C LEU A 133 2.58 -7.91 -13.10
N THR A 134 2.46 -6.59 -13.15
CA THR A 134 1.31 -5.93 -13.78
C THR A 134 1.66 -5.55 -15.21
N SER A 135 0.64 -5.27 -16.00
CA SER A 135 0.81 -4.83 -17.39
C SER A 135 1.54 -3.48 -17.49
N SER A 136 1.52 -2.68 -16.43
CA SER A 136 2.26 -1.41 -16.37
C SER A 136 3.74 -1.57 -16.03
N GLY A 137 4.20 -2.81 -15.81
CA GLY A 137 5.61 -3.07 -15.46
C GLY A 137 5.91 -3.01 -13.97
N MET A 138 4.89 -2.92 -13.13
CA MET A 138 5.08 -2.93 -11.67
C MET A 138 5.20 -4.38 -11.20
N GLU A 139 6.24 -4.66 -10.41
CA GLU A 139 6.35 -5.92 -9.68
C GLU A 139 5.76 -5.71 -8.29
N ILE A 140 4.86 -6.61 -7.89
CA ILE A 140 4.26 -6.58 -6.56
C ILE A 140 4.60 -7.89 -5.86
N GLU A 141 5.23 -7.77 -4.70
CA GLU A 141 5.51 -8.89 -3.82
C GLU A 141 4.37 -9.00 -2.81
N MET A 142 3.96 -10.22 -2.51
CA MET A 142 2.82 -10.43 -1.62
C MET A 142 3.04 -11.63 -0.71
N PHE A 143 2.41 -11.58 0.47
CA PHE A 143 2.36 -12.69 1.40
C PHE A 143 0.95 -13.25 1.38
N LEU A 144 0.83 -14.57 1.23
CA LEU A 144 -0.46 -15.25 1.22
C LEU A 144 -0.59 -16.12 2.48
N ASP A 145 -1.81 -16.22 3.00
CA ASP A 145 -2.09 -17.16 4.08
C ASP A 145 -2.27 -18.59 3.53
N LYS A 146 -2.53 -19.54 4.42
CA LYS A 146 -2.70 -20.93 4.04
C LYS A 146 -3.88 -21.19 3.11
N ASN A 147 -4.83 -20.25 3.03
CA ASN A 147 -5.99 -20.34 2.15
C ASN A 147 -5.78 -19.60 0.83
N GLY A 148 -4.57 -19.07 0.59
CA GLY A 148 -4.25 -18.32 -0.60
C GLY A 148 -4.75 -16.89 -0.59
N LYS A 149 -5.15 -16.34 0.56
CA LYS A 149 -5.59 -14.96 0.68
C LYS A 149 -4.41 -14.03 0.92
N ILE A 150 -4.50 -12.82 0.38
CA ILE A 150 -3.46 -11.81 0.51
C ILE A 150 -3.45 -11.23 1.92
N ILE A 151 -2.33 -11.38 2.62
CA ILE A 151 -2.10 -10.77 3.93
C ILE A 151 -1.50 -9.38 3.78
N SER A 152 -0.58 -9.23 2.82
CA SER A 152 0.09 -7.98 2.51
C SER A 152 0.54 -8.00 1.06
N ALA A 153 0.64 -6.83 0.46
CA ALA A 153 1.15 -6.68 -0.90
C ALA A 153 1.77 -5.30 -1.05
N TYR A 154 2.98 -5.24 -1.59
CA TYR A 154 3.72 -4.00 -1.73
C TYR A 154 4.50 -3.98 -3.04
N PRO A 155 4.70 -2.79 -3.61
CA PRO A 155 5.45 -2.69 -4.86
C PRO A 155 6.95 -2.85 -4.59
N VAL A 156 7.65 -3.46 -5.53
CA VAL A 156 9.12 -3.58 -5.47
C VAL A 156 9.73 -2.31 -6.06
N TYR A 157 10.56 -1.66 -5.24
CA TYR A 157 11.23 -0.43 -5.65
C TYR A 157 12.46 -0.73 -6.50
#